data_80ae4d5b83d04e705e3df472a84502b2
#
_entry.id   80ae4d5b83d04e705e3df472a84502b2
#
_cell.length_a   1.000
_cell.length_b   1.000
_cell.length_c   1.000
_cell.angle_alpha   90.00
_cell.angle_beta   90.00
_cell.angle_gamma   90.00
#
_symmetry.space_group_name_H-M   'P 1'
#
loop_
_entity.id
_entity.type
_entity.pdbx_description
1 polymer ?
#
loop_
_entity_poly.entity_id
_entity_poly.type
_entity_poly.pdbx_seq_one_letter_code
_entity_poly.pdbx_strand_id
1 'polypeptide(L)'
;KGARVLTGGTWSGHRCRPTVLLDVEENMTVCREETFGPVTSIYPVDSADEAMRRAKDTAYGLSAAIHTRDINKALPMALDINSGMVHINAPTIHDEPHVPFGGTGDSGFGREGTDIDIDTLTEWKWITVQLPVTA
;
A
#
# COMPACT_ATOMS: atom_id res chain seq x y z
N LYS A 1 7.56 8.07 -24.66
CA LYS A 1 6.54 7.03 -24.85
C LYS A 1 5.10 7.57 -24.93
N GLY A 2 4.88 8.89 -24.90
CA GLY A 2 3.57 9.50 -25.09
C GLY A 2 2.94 10.14 -23.84
N ALA A 3 3.38 9.78 -22.63
CA ALA A 3 2.89 10.42 -21.41
C ALA A 3 3.13 11.94 -21.42
N ARG A 4 2.16 12.68 -20.94
CA ARG A 4 2.20 14.14 -20.88
C ARG A 4 2.64 14.61 -19.50
N VAL A 5 3.70 15.43 -19.44
CA VAL A 5 4.17 16.05 -18.21
C VAL A 5 3.31 17.29 -17.91
N LEU A 6 2.54 17.27 -16.83
CA LEU A 6 1.77 18.42 -16.37
C LEU A 6 2.62 19.42 -15.61
N THR A 7 3.54 18.94 -14.81
CA THR A 7 4.52 19.76 -14.06
C THR A 7 5.76 18.94 -13.75
N GLY A 8 6.88 19.59 -13.53
CA GLY A 8 8.16 18.95 -13.23
C GLY A 8 8.86 18.39 -14.46
N GLY A 9 9.25 17.12 -14.43
CA GLY A 9 9.93 16.43 -15.54
C GLY A 9 11.34 16.88 -15.82
N THR A 10 11.96 17.59 -14.90
CA THR A 10 13.34 18.08 -15.03
C THR A 10 14.16 17.75 -13.78
N TRP A 11 15.47 17.63 -13.97
CA TRP A 11 16.41 17.42 -12.88
C TRP A 11 17.67 18.24 -13.09
N SER A 12 18.37 18.51 -11.99
CA SER A 12 19.67 19.17 -11.96
C SER A 12 20.57 18.43 -10.97
N GLY A 13 21.64 17.83 -11.46
CA GLY A 13 22.47 16.92 -10.69
C GLY A 13 21.62 15.75 -10.14
N HIS A 14 21.58 15.56 -8.83
CA HIS A 14 20.80 14.51 -8.15
C HIS A 14 19.38 14.95 -7.70
N ARG A 15 18.94 16.16 -8.08
CA ARG A 15 17.64 16.70 -7.69
C ARG A 15 16.63 16.55 -8.82
N CYS A 16 15.61 15.72 -8.59
CA CYS A 16 14.45 15.63 -9.47
C CYS A 16 13.35 16.57 -8.97
N ARG A 17 12.72 17.32 -9.86
CA ARG A 17 11.56 18.14 -9.53
C ARG A 17 10.32 17.24 -9.34
N PRO A 18 9.45 17.55 -8.35
CA PRO A 18 8.15 16.88 -8.25
C PRO A 18 7.42 16.91 -9.60
N THR A 19 7.02 15.74 -10.05
CA THR A 19 6.54 15.52 -11.42
C THR A 19 5.15 14.89 -11.40
N VAL A 20 4.25 15.45 -12.19
CA VAL A 20 2.90 14.89 -12.40
C VAL A 20 2.75 14.53 -13.87
N LEU A 21 2.36 13.28 -14.11
CA LEU A 21 2.15 12.73 -15.45
C LEU A 21 0.66 12.51 -15.71
N LEU A 22 0.25 12.69 -16.94
CA LEU A 22 -1.06 12.36 -17.47
C LEU A 22 -0.90 11.55 -18.75
N ASP A 23 -1.96 10.91 -19.21
CA ASP A 23 -1.97 10.10 -20.43
C ASP A 23 -0.91 8.98 -20.37
N VAL A 24 -0.73 8.39 -19.18
CA VAL A 24 0.14 7.24 -18.95
C VAL A 24 -0.61 5.97 -19.35
N GLU A 25 -0.01 5.19 -20.25
CA GLU A 25 -0.54 3.91 -20.71
C GLU A 25 0.00 2.74 -19.86
N GLU A 26 -0.76 1.65 -19.80
CA GLU A 26 -0.46 0.46 -18.99
C GLU A 26 0.87 -0.23 -19.36
N ASN A 27 1.36 -0.05 -20.60
CA ASN A 27 2.63 -0.59 -21.07
C ASN A 27 3.86 0.29 -20.77
N MET A 28 3.66 1.44 -20.10
CA MET A 28 4.75 2.32 -19.73
C MET A 28 5.38 1.87 -18.41
N THR A 29 6.71 1.92 -18.32
CA THR A 29 7.49 1.53 -17.15
C THR A 29 7.00 2.22 -15.87
N VAL A 30 6.67 3.52 -15.94
CA VAL A 30 6.16 4.30 -14.79
C VAL A 30 4.80 3.81 -14.27
N CYS A 31 4.06 3.03 -15.07
CA CYS A 31 2.81 2.42 -14.65
C CYS A 31 3.02 1.06 -13.97
N ARG A 32 4.06 0.34 -14.34
CA ARG A 32 4.30 -1.05 -13.94
C ARG A 32 5.34 -1.21 -12.85
N GLU A 33 6.32 -0.33 -12.83
CA GLU A 33 7.45 -0.40 -11.90
C GLU A 33 7.37 0.74 -10.88
N GLU A 34 7.78 0.44 -9.66
CA GLU A 34 7.90 1.45 -8.62
C GLU A 34 8.94 2.50 -9.01
N THR A 35 8.56 3.77 -9.04
CA THR A 35 9.47 4.86 -9.41
C THR A 35 10.41 5.25 -8.28
N PHE A 36 10.04 5.05 -7.04
CA PHE A 36 10.77 5.43 -5.83
C PHE A 36 11.32 6.88 -5.87
N GLY A 37 10.46 7.82 -6.25
CA GLY A 37 10.82 9.22 -6.41
C GLY A 37 9.61 10.15 -6.46
N PRO A 38 9.80 11.47 -6.57
CA PRO A 38 8.74 12.46 -6.53
C PRO A 38 7.97 12.51 -7.87
N VAL A 39 7.43 11.39 -8.31
CA VAL A 39 6.67 11.25 -9.55
C VAL A 39 5.33 10.59 -9.26
N THR A 40 4.26 11.15 -9.78
CA THR A 40 2.92 10.55 -9.72
C THR A 40 2.24 10.62 -11.09
N SER A 41 1.39 9.61 -11.36
CA SER A 41 0.58 9.53 -12.56
C SER A 41 -0.89 9.72 -12.22
N ILE A 42 -1.61 10.47 -13.04
CA ILE A 42 -3.05 10.68 -12.94
C ILE A 42 -3.73 9.90 -14.06
N TYR A 43 -4.71 9.10 -13.69
CA TYR A 43 -5.52 8.30 -14.60
C TYR A 43 -6.98 8.76 -14.50
N PRO A 44 -7.49 9.57 -15.43
CA PRO A 44 -8.92 9.84 -15.51
C PRO A 44 -9.70 8.56 -15.76
N VAL A 45 -10.81 8.40 -15.06
CA VAL A 45 -11.70 7.23 -15.17
C VAL A 45 -13.15 7.69 -15.22
N ASP A 46 -14.01 6.92 -15.89
CA ASP A 46 -15.41 7.26 -16.08
C ASP A 46 -16.31 6.66 -14.97
N SER A 47 -15.77 5.73 -14.17
CA SER A 47 -16.52 5.07 -13.11
C SER A 47 -15.63 4.61 -11.95
N ALA A 48 -16.26 4.36 -10.80
CA ALA A 48 -15.61 3.77 -9.65
C ALA A 48 -15.11 2.33 -9.95
N ASP A 49 -15.85 1.57 -10.74
CA ASP A 49 -15.47 0.21 -11.13
C ASP A 49 -14.20 0.20 -11.99
N GLU A 50 -14.09 1.15 -12.89
CA GLU A 50 -12.85 1.33 -13.67
C GLU A 50 -11.69 1.75 -12.77
N ALA A 51 -11.90 2.68 -11.83
CA ALA A 51 -10.88 3.06 -10.87
C ALA A 51 -10.39 1.85 -10.06
N MET A 52 -11.31 1.02 -9.57
CA MET A 52 -10.98 -0.19 -8.83
C MET A 52 -10.22 -1.20 -9.66
N ARG A 53 -10.64 -1.44 -10.90
CA ARG A 53 -9.93 -2.34 -11.81
C ARG A 53 -8.48 -1.88 -12.02
N ARG A 54 -8.26 -0.58 -12.27
CA ARG A 54 -6.92 -0.01 -12.44
C ARG A 54 -6.09 -0.07 -11.16
N ALA A 55 -6.68 0.27 -10.01
CA ALA A 55 -6.01 0.24 -8.72
C ALA A 55 -5.56 -1.18 -8.31
N LYS A 56 -6.26 -2.21 -8.79
CA LYS A 56 -5.92 -3.62 -8.54
C LYS A 56 -4.96 -4.21 -9.56
N ASP A 57 -4.74 -3.56 -10.70
CA ASP A 57 -3.83 -4.03 -11.76
C ASP A 57 -2.38 -3.62 -11.46
N THR A 58 -1.86 -4.14 -10.37
CA THR A 58 -0.49 -3.91 -9.90
C THR A 58 0.06 -5.14 -9.18
N ALA A 59 1.36 -5.34 -9.21
CA ALA A 59 2.04 -6.37 -8.42
C ALA A 59 2.23 -5.94 -6.95
N TYR A 60 2.07 -4.65 -6.66
CA TYR A 60 2.29 -4.06 -5.35
C TYR A 60 0.98 -3.95 -4.54
N GLY A 61 1.10 -3.91 -3.22
CA GLY A 61 -0.04 -3.81 -2.33
C GLY A 61 0.34 -3.34 -0.93
N LEU A 62 1.07 -2.23 -0.80
CA LEU A 62 1.41 -1.69 0.51
C LEU A 62 0.26 -0.87 1.09
N SER A 63 -0.09 0.21 0.43
CA SER A 63 -1.09 1.15 0.93
C SER A 63 -1.94 1.71 -0.22
N ALA A 64 -3.24 1.85 0.01
CA ALA A 64 -4.18 2.49 -0.89
C ALA A 64 -5.01 3.54 -0.14
N ALA A 65 -5.57 4.49 -0.88
CA ALA A 65 -6.47 5.51 -0.32
C ALA A 65 -7.70 5.71 -1.22
N ILE A 66 -8.85 5.91 -0.59
CA ILE A 66 -10.11 6.21 -1.25
C ILE A 66 -10.63 7.53 -0.70
N HIS A 67 -10.78 8.55 -1.55
CA HIS A 67 -11.34 9.83 -1.17
C HIS A 67 -12.78 9.97 -1.70
N THR A 68 -13.76 10.02 -0.79
CA THR A 68 -15.16 10.11 -1.15
C THR A 68 -16.00 10.69 -0.01
N ARG A 69 -17.18 11.23 -0.35
CA ARG A 69 -18.23 11.60 0.63
C ARG A 69 -19.17 10.45 0.97
N ASP A 70 -19.16 9.37 0.18
CA ASP A 70 -20.04 8.21 0.34
C ASP A 70 -19.28 7.06 0.98
N ILE A 71 -19.35 6.98 2.30
CA ILE A 71 -18.68 5.93 3.09
C ILE A 71 -19.25 4.54 2.79
N ASN A 72 -20.55 4.45 2.42
CA ASN A 72 -21.17 3.17 2.13
C ASN A 72 -20.62 2.54 0.84
N LYS A 73 -20.17 3.37 -0.09
CA LYS A 73 -19.44 2.90 -1.28
C LYS A 73 -17.96 2.63 -0.98
N ALA A 74 -17.34 3.45 -0.15
CA ALA A 74 -15.92 3.32 0.17
C ALA A 74 -15.59 2.00 0.89
N LEU A 75 -16.42 1.57 1.84
CA LEU A 75 -16.14 0.39 2.65
C LEU A 75 -16.04 -0.91 1.81
N PRO A 76 -17.01 -1.24 0.93
CA PRO A 76 -16.86 -2.39 0.04
C PRO A 76 -15.65 -2.29 -0.88
N MET A 77 -15.34 -1.11 -1.40
CA MET A 77 -14.17 -0.87 -2.23
C MET A 77 -12.87 -1.11 -1.45
N ALA A 78 -12.80 -0.63 -0.21
CA ALA A 78 -11.63 -0.84 0.65
C ALA A 78 -11.39 -2.32 0.97
N LEU A 79 -12.45 -3.11 1.14
CA LEU A 79 -12.34 -4.55 1.36
C LEU A 79 -11.93 -5.31 0.09
N ASP A 80 -12.21 -4.77 -1.09
CA ASP A 80 -11.89 -5.38 -2.38
C ASP A 80 -10.50 -5.04 -2.91
N ILE A 81 -9.86 -3.99 -2.39
CA ILE A 81 -8.47 -3.63 -2.73
C ILE A 81 -7.50 -4.61 -2.05
N ASN A 82 -6.64 -5.25 -2.85
CA ASN A 82 -5.59 -6.13 -2.35
C ASN A 82 -4.38 -5.31 -1.91
N SER A 83 -4.50 -4.64 -0.77
CA SER A 83 -3.45 -3.82 -0.15
C SER A 83 -3.40 -4.12 1.35
N GLY A 84 -2.23 -4.06 1.94
CA GLY A 84 -2.06 -4.30 3.37
C GLY A 84 -2.72 -3.24 4.23
N MET A 85 -2.79 -2.01 3.71
CA MET A 85 -3.44 -0.88 4.35
C MET A 85 -4.35 -0.17 3.36
N VAL A 86 -5.55 0.23 3.79
CA VAL A 86 -6.47 1.03 2.98
C VAL A 86 -7.05 2.16 3.83
N HIS A 87 -6.87 3.38 3.37
CA HIS A 87 -7.29 4.58 4.07
C HIS A 87 -8.46 5.25 3.37
N ILE A 88 -9.51 5.60 4.11
CA ILE A 88 -10.65 6.35 3.58
C ILE A 88 -10.53 7.79 4.04
N ASN A 89 -10.46 8.72 3.08
CA ASN A 89 -10.29 10.16 3.28
C ASN A 89 -9.00 10.55 4.04
N ALA A 90 -7.99 9.69 3.99
CA ALA A 90 -6.67 9.94 4.53
C ALA A 90 -5.59 9.61 3.46
N PRO A 91 -4.36 10.12 3.59
CA PRO A 91 -3.29 9.82 2.66
C PRO A 91 -2.81 8.37 2.80
N THR A 92 -2.13 7.85 1.77
CA THR A 92 -1.49 6.53 1.80
C THR A 92 -0.31 6.45 2.78
N ILE A 93 0.29 7.58 3.12
CA ILE A 93 1.33 7.68 4.15
C ILE A 93 0.62 7.96 5.47
N HIS A 94 0.24 6.89 6.15
CA HIS A 94 -0.40 6.93 7.46
C HIS A 94 -0.03 5.66 8.20
N ASP A 95 0.75 5.80 9.25
CA ASP A 95 1.26 4.71 10.06
C ASP A 95 1.10 5.05 11.54
N GLU A 96 0.75 4.04 12.33
CA GLU A 96 0.61 4.16 13.79
C GLU A 96 1.24 2.93 14.47
N PRO A 97 2.02 3.12 15.55
CA PRO A 97 2.81 2.03 16.16
C PRO A 97 1.99 0.85 16.69
N HIS A 98 0.70 1.05 16.92
CA HIS A 98 -0.20 0.03 17.47
C HIS A 98 -1.05 -0.68 16.40
N VAL A 99 -0.82 -0.40 15.12
CA VAL A 99 -1.57 -0.97 14.01
C VAL A 99 -0.64 -1.84 13.16
N PRO A 100 -1.09 -3.02 12.70
CA PRO A 100 -0.28 -3.88 11.83
C PRO A 100 0.10 -3.19 10.53
N PHE A 101 1.38 -2.92 10.34
CA PHE A 101 1.94 -2.34 9.12
C PHE A 101 2.50 -3.43 8.21
N GLY A 102 2.23 -3.36 6.92
CA GLY A 102 2.82 -4.25 5.93
C GLY A 102 1.99 -4.38 4.67
N GLY A 103 2.59 -4.94 3.63
CA GLY A 103 2.02 -5.07 2.29
C GLY A 103 1.64 -6.49 1.89
N THR A 104 1.17 -6.61 0.66
CA THR A 104 0.89 -7.85 -0.05
C THR A 104 1.60 -7.84 -1.40
N GLY A 105 1.67 -8.98 -2.09
CA GLY A 105 2.35 -9.09 -3.37
C GLY A 105 3.83 -8.71 -3.28
N ASP A 106 4.32 -7.95 -4.25
CA ASP A 106 5.72 -7.52 -4.30
C ASP A 106 6.08 -6.46 -3.23
N SER A 107 5.09 -5.90 -2.54
CA SER A 107 5.32 -5.02 -1.39
C SER A 107 5.72 -5.75 -0.11
N GLY A 108 5.74 -7.08 -0.13
CA GLY A 108 6.23 -7.90 0.97
C GLY A 108 5.19 -8.85 1.56
N PHE A 109 5.58 -9.51 2.65
CA PHE A 109 4.74 -10.46 3.38
C PHE A 109 4.87 -10.21 4.88
N GLY A 110 3.86 -10.68 5.63
CA GLY A 110 3.80 -10.45 7.08
C GLY A 110 3.29 -9.05 7.42
N ARG A 111 3.34 -8.79 8.71
CA ARG A 111 3.02 -7.47 9.30
C ARG A 111 4.00 -7.22 10.43
N GLU A 112 4.31 -5.96 10.67
CA GLU A 112 5.08 -5.51 11.83
C GLU A 112 4.22 -4.58 12.70
N GLY A 113 4.66 -4.35 13.91
CA GLY A 113 3.99 -3.52 14.90
C GLY A 113 3.19 -4.30 15.94
N THR A 114 3.10 -3.72 17.15
CA THR A 114 2.33 -4.25 18.28
C THR A 114 2.64 -5.71 18.65
N ASP A 115 1.63 -6.48 18.99
CA ASP A 115 1.75 -7.89 19.43
C ASP A 115 2.24 -8.83 18.32
N ILE A 116 2.12 -8.42 17.05
CA ILE A 116 2.59 -9.21 15.90
C ILE A 116 4.11 -9.36 15.93
N ASP A 117 4.84 -8.32 16.33
CA ASP A 117 6.29 -8.40 16.46
C ASP A 117 6.69 -9.39 17.55
N ILE A 118 5.96 -9.39 18.66
CA ILE A 118 6.21 -10.34 19.75
C ILE A 118 5.98 -11.77 19.26
N ASP A 119 4.86 -12.03 18.61
CA ASP A 119 4.54 -13.37 18.09
C ASP A 119 5.52 -13.82 17.00
N THR A 120 6.00 -12.88 16.16
CA THR A 120 6.95 -13.19 15.08
C THR A 120 8.36 -13.45 15.59
N LEU A 121 8.77 -12.76 16.66
CA LEU A 121 10.13 -12.81 17.21
C LEU A 121 10.30 -13.78 18.38
N THR A 122 9.22 -14.44 18.81
CA THR A 122 9.22 -15.37 19.95
C THR A 122 8.67 -16.73 19.58
N GLU A 123 9.02 -17.74 20.39
CA GLU A 123 8.57 -19.11 20.23
C GLU A 123 7.78 -19.55 21.47
N TRP A 124 6.65 -20.19 21.26
CA TRP A 124 5.90 -20.79 22.34
C TRP A 124 6.64 -22.02 22.92
N LYS A 125 6.78 -22.09 24.26
CA LYS A 125 7.36 -23.24 24.95
C LYS A 125 6.39 -23.74 26.00
N TRP A 126 6.00 -24.99 25.90
CA TRP A 126 5.25 -25.66 26.97
C TRP A 126 6.23 -26.31 27.96
N ILE A 127 6.12 -25.94 29.25
CA ILE A 127 6.88 -26.54 30.34
C ILE A 127 5.90 -27.17 31.33
N THR A 128 6.06 -28.47 31.58
CA THR A 128 5.29 -29.17 32.58
C THR A 128 6.23 -29.57 33.74
N VAL A 129 5.82 -29.26 34.96
CA VAL A 129 6.54 -29.67 36.17
C VAL A 129 5.62 -30.54 36.98
N GLN A 130 6.03 -31.81 37.20
CA GLN A 130 5.35 -32.71 38.09
C GLN A 130 6.16 -32.80 39.39
N LEU A 131 5.60 -32.32 40.49
CA LEU A 131 6.22 -32.40 41.78
C LEU A 131 6.04 -33.83 42.36
N PRO A 132 7.06 -34.38 43.05
CA PRO A 132 6.91 -35.66 43.71
C PRO A 132 5.80 -35.56 44.77
N VAL A 133 4.95 -36.60 44.82
CA VAL A 133 3.96 -36.72 45.89
C VAL A 133 4.74 -37.03 47.18
N THR A 134 4.78 -36.10 48.11
CA THR A 134 5.29 -36.36 49.47
C THR A 134 4.29 -37.25 50.16
N ALA A 135 4.72 -38.45 50.47
CA ALA A 135 3.98 -39.45 51.31
C ALA A 135 3.81 -38.93 52.72
#